data_097a7decaef673640a40acb45d5b8aa6
#
_entry.id   097a7decaef673640a40acb45d5b8aa6
#
_cell.length_a   1.000
_cell.length_b   1.000
_cell.length_c   1.000
_cell.angle_alpha   90.00
_cell.angle_beta   90.00
_cell.angle_gamma   90.00
#
_symmetry.space_group_name_H-M   'P 1'
#
loop_
_entity.id
_entity.type
_entity.pdbx_description
1 polymer ?
#
loop_
_entity_poly.entity_id
_entity_poly.type
_entity_poly.pdbx_seq_one_letter_code
_entity_poly.pdbx_strand_id
1 'polypeptide(L)'
;MNENVSIFNRKWSTHDIMITAVLSIALGLLNIPLTYATAYLMAFPTFFPFIMGIGFFPPILVAYLIRKPGVVLLSSLIIMVLGVPFTPYGVMMLGQVLMYGLPLEIVFLIGRYKHFESWFMAIAGIVVSVVGGILYFVSYGILNMDITIQLLAVVETVIGGAVFAGLLSKWIGDAVLKTGVIQ
;
A
#
# COMPACT_ATOMS: atom_id res chain seq x y z
N MET A 1 35.39 4.60 3.99
CA MET A 1 34.22 4.53 4.89
C MET A 1 33.35 3.40 4.38
N ASN A 2 33.23 2.28 5.12
CA ASN A 2 32.63 1.04 4.63
C ASN A 2 31.10 1.16 4.60
N GLU A 3 30.52 1.37 3.42
CA GLU A 3 29.06 1.43 3.19
C GLU A 3 28.37 0.06 3.08
N ASN A 4 29.02 -1.01 3.48
CA ASN A 4 28.44 -2.35 3.46
C ASN A 4 27.79 -2.73 4.80
N VAL A 5 26.98 -1.85 5.38
CA VAL A 5 26.05 -2.29 6.44
C VAL A 5 24.93 -3.07 5.74
N SER A 6 24.95 -4.40 5.89
CA SER A 6 23.91 -5.25 5.31
C SER A 6 22.52 -4.79 5.77
N ILE A 7 21.53 -4.84 4.88
CA ILE A 7 20.13 -4.44 5.12
C ILE A 7 19.58 -5.13 6.38
N PHE A 8 20.01 -6.37 6.61
CA PHE A 8 19.60 -7.19 7.75
C PHE A 8 20.22 -6.74 9.08
N ASN A 9 21.16 -5.80 9.10
CA ASN A 9 21.79 -5.32 10.33
C ASN A 9 21.10 -4.09 10.94
N ARG A 10 19.99 -3.60 10.36
CA ARG A 10 19.10 -2.62 10.96
C ARG A 10 18.19 -3.31 11.99
N LYS A 11 18.72 -3.56 13.18
CA LYS A 11 17.96 -4.14 14.30
C LYS A 11 16.71 -3.28 14.57
N TRP A 12 15.57 -3.94 14.72
CA TRP A 12 14.35 -3.33 15.19
C TRP A 12 14.53 -2.94 16.67
N SER A 13 14.22 -1.70 17.00
CA SER A 13 14.09 -1.28 18.40
C SER A 13 12.65 -1.44 18.85
N THR A 14 12.43 -1.52 20.17
CA THR A 14 11.08 -1.52 20.74
C THR A 14 10.31 -0.25 20.33
N HIS A 15 10.99 0.87 20.25
CA HIS A 15 10.46 2.14 19.79
C HIS A 15 9.93 2.06 18.33
N ASP A 16 10.69 1.44 17.40
CA ASP A 16 10.25 1.28 16.02
C ASP A 16 9.00 0.43 15.91
N ILE A 17 8.94 -0.67 16.68
CA ILE A 17 7.77 -1.55 16.73
C ILE A 17 6.55 -0.81 17.25
N MET A 18 6.71 -0.04 18.33
CA MET A 18 5.62 0.75 18.91
C MET A 18 5.11 1.82 17.95
N ILE A 19 5.99 2.59 17.31
CA ILE A 19 5.57 3.60 16.32
C ILE A 19 4.89 2.94 15.12
N THR A 20 5.45 1.85 14.62
CA THR A 20 4.83 1.08 13.52
C THR A 20 3.43 0.62 13.90
N ALA A 21 3.25 0.08 15.10
CA ALA A 21 1.96 -0.38 15.58
C ALA A 21 0.95 0.78 15.72
N VAL A 22 1.33 1.88 16.36
CA VAL A 22 0.45 3.05 16.54
C VAL A 22 0.03 3.66 15.21
N LEU A 23 0.98 3.85 14.30
CA LEU A 23 0.69 4.37 12.95
C LEU A 23 -0.22 3.42 12.17
N SER A 24 0.06 2.11 12.23
CA SER A 24 -0.74 1.12 11.52
C SER A 24 -2.16 1.02 12.08
N ILE A 25 -2.36 1.15 13.39
CA ILE A 25 -3.69 1.20 14.00
C ILE A 25 -4.44 2.47 13.55
N ALA A 26 -3.79 3.63 13.63
CA ALA A 26 -4.42 4.89 13.21
C ALA A 26 -4.83 4.87 11.73
N LEU A 27 -3.93 4.40 10.85
CA LEU A 27 -4.21 4.28 9.44
C LEU A 27 -5.19 3.13 9.12
N GLY A 28 -5.19 2.06 9.92
CA GLY A 28 -6.17 0.98 9.83
C GLY A 28 -7.58 1.45 10.15
N LEU A 29 -7.75 2.25 11.19
CA LEU A 29 -9.04 2.88 11.51
C LEU A 29 -9.54 3.80 10.39
N LEU A 30 -8.63 4.58 9.79
CA LEU A 30 -8.94 5.40 8.62
C LEU A 30 -9.30 4.54 7.40
N ASN A 31 -8.68 3.38 7.25
CA ASN A 31 -8.92 2.47 6.12
C ASN A 31 -10.30 1.80 6.16
N ILE A 32 -10.93 1.67 7.32
CA ILE A 32 -12.26 1.03 7.45
C ILE A 32 -13.32 1.77 6.61
N PRO A 33 -13.63 3.06 6.84
CA PRO A 33 -14.59 3.78 6.02
C PRO A 33 -14.17 3.85 4.54
N LEU A 34 -12.88 3.93 4.27
CA LEU A 34 -12.34 3.94 2.92
C LEU A 34 -12.62 2.61 2.20
N THR A 35 -12.52 1.48 2.90
CA THR A 35 -12.85 0.16 2.37
C THR A 35 -14.33 0.05 1.97
N TYR A 36 -15.25 0.62 2.75
CA TYR A 36 -16.67 0.67 2.35
C TYR A 36 -16.90 1.55 1.13
N ALA A 37 -16.26 2.72 1.07
CA ALA A 37 -16.37 3.60 -0.08
C ALA A 37 -15.82 2.94 -1.36
N THR A 38 -14.66 2.29 -1.29
CA THR A 38 -14.07 1.58 -2.41
C THR A 38 -14.88 0.35 -2.81
N ALA A 39 -15.45 -0.40 -1.85
CA ALA A 39 -16.32 -1.55 -2.15
C ALA A 39 -17.56 -1.13 -2.94
N TYR A 40 -18.17 0.01 -2.60
CA TYR A 40 -19.28 0.56 -3.38
C TYR A 40 -18.87 0.92 -4.82
N LEU A 41 -17.68 1.47 -4.99
CA LEU A 41 -17.16 1.91 -6.28
C LEU A 41 -16.66 0.76 -7.16
N MET A 42 -16.48 -0.44 -6.62
CA MET A 42 -16.13 -1.65 -7.39
C MET A 42 -17.15 -1.99 -8.48
N ALA A 43 -18.41 -1.54 -8.34
CA ALA A 43 -19.43 -1.71 -9.37
C ALA A 43 -19.18 -0.88 -10.64
N PHE A 44 -18.24 0.06 -10.61
CA PHE A 44 -17.93 0.95 -11.73
C PHE A 44 -16.56 0.60 -12.34
N PRO A 45 -16.52 -0.25 -13.37
CA PRO A 45 -15.28 -0.79 -13.93
C PRO A 45 -14.38 0.27 -14.60
N THR A 46 -14.95 1.41 -14.97
CA THR A 46 -14.24 2.53 -15.60
C THR A 46 -13.79 3.62 -14.61
N PHE A 47 -13.94 3.41 -13.32
CA PHE A 47 -13.53 4.40 -12.31
C PHE A 47 -12.82 3.77 -11.12
N PHE A 48 -13.24 2.57 -10.72
CA PHE A 48 -12.64 1.88 -9.58
C PHE A 48 -11.14 1.63 -9.72
N PRO A 49 -10.61 1.20 -10.89
CA PRO A 49 -9.17 0.98 -11.04
C PRO A 49 -8.33 2.21 -10.75
N PHE A 50 -8.85 3.41 -11.07
CA PHE A 50 -8.16 4.66 -10.81
C PHE A 50 -8.01 4.95 -9.31
N ILE A 51 -9.07 4.71 -8.52
CA ILE A 51 -9.04 5.03 -7.08
C ILE A 51 -8.55 3.87 -6.21
N MET A 52 -8.41 2.67 -6.75
CA MET A 52 -7.99 1.47 -6.01
C MET A 52 -6.67 1.69 -5.25
N GLY A 53 -5.78 2.51 -5.80
CA GLY A 53 -4.51 2.90 -5.17
C GLY A 53 -4.67 3.49 -3.76
N ILE A 54 -5.80 4.11 -3.46
CA ILE A 54 -6.08 4.68 -2.13
C ILE A 54 -6.07 3.59 -1.04
N GLY A 55 -6.52 2.38 -1.35
CA GLY A 55 -6.49 1.27 -0.38
C GLY A 55 -5.09 0.81 0.01
N PHE A 56 -4.09 1.10 -0.83
CA PHE A 56 -2.71 0.64 -0.62
C PHE A 56 -1.79 1.70 -0.01
N PHE A 57 -2.23 2.97 0.10
CA PHE A 57 -1.37 4.01 0.64
C PHE A 57 -0.96 3.80 2.11
N PRO A 58 -1.78 3.21 3.03
CA PRO A 58 -1.41 3.13 4.43
C PRO A 58 -0.11 2.35 4.69
N PRO A 59 0.10 1.11 4.19
CA PRO A 59 1.37 0.41 4.41
C PRO A 59 2.55 1.07 3.71
N ILE A 60 2.34 1.73 2.56
CA ILE A 60 3.39 2.50 1.87
C ILE A 60 3.82 3.71 2.70
N LEU A 61 2.86 4.41 3.31
CA LEU A 61 3.14 5.54 4.19
C LEU A 61 3.95 5.12 5.41
N VAL A 62 3.57 4.00 6.06
CA VAL A 62 4.33 3.47 7.21
C VAL A 62 5.75 3.09 6.79
N ALA A 63 5.92 2.46 5.60
CA ALA A 63 7.23 2.13 5.07
C ALA A 63 8.09 3.38 4.81
N TYR A 64 7.48 4.45 4.30
CA TYR A 64 8.13 5.72 4.08
C TYR A 64 8.66 6.37 5.38
N LEU A 65 7.88 6.27 6.46
CA LEU A 65 8.21 6.87 7.75
C LEU A 65 9.26 6.08 8.52
N ILE A 66 9.14 4.75 8.56
CA ILE A 66 9.97 3.87 9.42
C ILE A 66 11.23 3.37 8.70
N ARG A 67 11.16 3.13 7.39
CA ARG A 67 12.30 2.75 6.52
C ARG A 67 13.08 1.52 6.99
N LYS A 68 12.40 0.51 7.54
CA LYS A 68 13.01 -0.74 8.02
C LYS A 68 12.45 -1.96 7.29
N PRO A 69 13.30 -2.97 6.98
CA PRO A 69 12.84 -4.21 6.35
C PRO A 69 11.75 -4.89 7.18
N GLY A 70 10.71 -5.39 6.52
CA GLY A 70 9.58 -6.07 7.16
C GLY A 70 8.46 -5.14 7.62
N VAL A 71 8.65 -3.81 7.56
CA VAL A 71 7.66 -2.85 8.05
C VAL A 71 6.38 -2.88 7.24
N VAL A 72 6.45 -3.13 5.93
CA VAL A 72 5.26 -3.24 5.07
C VAL A 72 4.41 -4.42 5.48
N LEU A 73 5.01 -5.59 5.68
CA LEU A 73 4.30 -6.79 6.10
C LEU A 73 3.68 -6.61 7.50
N LEU A 74 4.45 -6.05 8.44
CA LEU A 74 3.96 -5.80 9.80
C LEU A 74 2.80 -4.81 9.80
N SER A 75 2.93 -3.69 9.10
CA SER A 75 1.86 -2.68 9.02
C SER A 75 0.62 -3.22 8.29
N SER A 76 0.81 -3.93 7.18
CA SER A 76 -0.29 -4.57 6.46
C SER A 76 -1.02 -5.57 7.35
N LEU A 77 -0.29 -6.40 8.12
CA LEU A 77 -0.89 -7.36 9.04
C LEU A 77 -1.75 -6.66 10.10
N ILE A 78 -1.22 -5.61 10.74
CA ILE A 78 -1.95 -4.86 11.78
C ILE A 78 -3.23 -4.22 11.18
N ILE A 79 -3.11 -3.57 10.02
CA ILE A 79 -4.23 -2.92 9.32
C ILE A 79 -5.31 -3.94 8.96
N MET A 80 -4.91 -5.10 8.41
CA MET A 80 -5.85 -6.12 7.97
C MET A 80 -6.51 -6.84 9.14
N VAL A 81 -5.76 -7.18 10.21
CA VAL A 81 -6.34 -7.75 11.44
C VAL A 81 -7.37 -6.81 12.05
N LEU A 82 -7.06 -5.51 12.10
CA LEU A 82 -8.01 -4.51 12.58
C LEU A 82 -9.27 -4.45 11.69
N GLY A 83 -9.12 -4.62 10.39
CA GLY A 83 -10.22 -4.59 9.43
C GLY A 83 -11.16 -5.81 9.48
N VAL A 84 -10.70 -6.97 9.97
CA VAL A 84 -11.48 -8.21 9.98
C VAL A 84 -12.91 -8.03 10.55
N PRO A 85 -13.09 -7.47 11.75
CA PRO A 85 -14.44 -7.32 12.34
C PRO A 85 -15.25 -6.15 11.76
N PHE A 86 -14.61 -5.23 11.05
CA PHE A 86 -15.22 -3.95 10.68
C PHE A 86 -15.36 -3.73 9.18
N THR A 87 -15.04 -4.72 8.35
CA THR A 87 -15.15 -4.57 6.89
C THR A 87 -15.95 -5.71 6.27
N PRO A 88 -16.54 -5.51 5.08
CA PRO A 88 -17.35 -6.53 4.42
C PRO A 88 -16.55 -7.76 3.99
N TYR A 89 -15.21 -7.67 3.97
CA TYR A 89 -14.33 -8.77 3.56
C TYR A 89 -14.02 -9.76 4.68
N GLY A 90 -14.24 -9.40 5.95
CA GLY A 90 -14.01 -10.29 7.09
C GLY A 90 -12.62 -10.91 7.08
N VAL A 91 -12.54 -12.23 7.34
CA VAL A 91 -11.29 -13.00 7.40
C VAL A 91 -10.50 -12.97 6.09
N MET A 92 -11.15 -12.73 4.94
CA MET A 92 -10.45 -12.61 3.65
C MET A 92 -9.43 -11.46 3.62
N MET A 93 -9.57 -10.46 4.50
CA MET A 93 -8.57 -9.41 4.64
C MET A 93 -7.18 -9.95 4.99
N LEU A 94 -7.09 -11.03 5.77
CA LEU A 94 -5.80 -11.62 6.12
C LEU A 94 -5.04 -12.16 4.90
N GLY A 95 -5.76 -12.68 3.91
CA GLY A 95 -5.18 -13.09 2.62
C GLY A 95 -4.56 -11.93 1.84
N GLN A 96 -5.10 -10.72 2.02
CA GLN A 96 -4.59 -9.53 1.34
C GLN A 96 -3.18 -9.13 1.83
N VAL A 97 -2.78 -9.53 3.03
CA VAL A 97 -1.39 -9.32 3.51
C VAL A 97 -0.39 -9.99 2.58
N LEU A 98 -0.67 -11.22 2.16
CA LEU A 98 0.20 -11.95 1.23
C LEU A 98 0.05 -11.43 -0.20
N MET A 99 -1.18 -11.13 -0.63
CA MET A 99 -1.45 -10.69 -2.00
C MET A 99 -0.88 -9.30 -2.32
N TYR A 100 -0.94 -8.37 -1.38
CA TYR A 100 -0.53 -6.98 -1.60
C TYR A 100 0.68 -6.59 -0.76
N GLY A 101 0.74 -7.02 0.49
CA GLY A 101 1.84 -6.71 1.40
C GLY A 101 3.16 -7.35 0.95
N LEU A 102 3.12 -8.60 0.48
CA LEU A 102 4.33 -9.30 0.05
C LEU A 102 4.97 -8.70 -1.22
N PRO A 103 4.24 -8.47 -2.34
CA PRO A 103 4.82 -7.79 -3.50
C PRO A 103 5.35 -6.40 -3.17
N LEU A 104 4.64 -5.66 -2.33
CA LEU A 104 5.05 -4.34 -1.89
C LEU A 104 6.34 -4.39 -1.04
N GLU A 105 6.43 -5.33 -0.10
CA GLU A 105 7.65 -5.57 0.68
C GLU A 105 8.84 -5.91 -0.24
N ILE A 106 8.63 -6.74 -1.27
CA ILE A 106 9.66 -7.11 -2.24
C ILE A 106 10.18 -5.86 -2.97
N VAL A 107 9.31 -4.94 -3.38
CA VAL A 107 9.72 -3.69 -4.04
C VAL A 107 10.63 -2.87 -3.11
N PHE A 108 10.25 -2.70 -1.84
CA PHE A 108 11.07 -1.96 -0.89
C PHE A 108 12.37 -2.69 -0.53
N LEU A 109 12.39 -4.02 -0.52
CA LEU A 109 13.61 -4.82 -0.34
C LEU A 109 14.56 -4.67 -1.54
N ILE A 110 14.05 -4.66 -2.77
CA ILE A 110 14.85 -4.38 -3.98
C ILE A 110 15.46 -2.98 -3.89
N GLY A 111 14.68 -1.98 -3.46
CA GLY A 111 15.17 -0.62 -3.16
C GLY A 111 16.02 -0.54 -1.90
N ARG A 112 16.28 -1.67 -1.21
CA ARG A 112 17.09 -1.76 0.02
C ARG A 112 16.61 -0.82 1.12
N TYR A 113 15.36 -0.39 1.11
CA TYR A 113 14.84 0.61 2.03
C TYR A 113 15.71 1.89 2.10
N LYS A 114 16.31 2.25 0.97
CA LYS A 114 17.14 3.45 0.83
C LYS A 114 16.54 4.47 -0.14
N HIS A 115 15.78 4.00 -1.11
CA HIS A 115 15.17 4.82 -2.15
C HIS A 115 13.74 5.18 -1.76
N PHE A 116 13.50 6.46 -1.53
CA PHE A 116 12.19 7.02 -1.20
C PHE A 116 11.91 8.30 -2.00
N GLU A 117 12.58 8.42 -3.15
CA GLU A 117 12.34 9.46 -4.13
C GLU A 117 10.95 9.28 -4.77
N SER A 118 10.39 10.36 -5.32
CA SER A 118 9.03 10.34 -5.89
C SER A 118 8.84 9.27 -6.96
N TRP A 119 9.84 9.04 -7.81
CA TRP A 119 9.79 8.02 -8.85
C TRP A 119 9.71 6.59 -8.27
N PHE A 120 10.48 6.31 -7.21
CA PHE A 120 10.48 4.98 -6.59
C PHE A 120 9.16 4.70 -5.85
N MET A 121 8.65 5.70 -5.14
CA MET A 121 7.35 5.61 -4.47
C MET A 121 6.22 5.41 -5.49
N ALA A 122 6.28 6.10 -6.65
CA ALA A 122 5.33 5.89 -7.73
C ALA A 122 5.40 4.45 -8.27
N ILE A 123 6.60 3.89 -8.49
CA ILE A 123 6.77 2.50 -8.91
C ILE A 123 6.19 1.53 -7.87
N ALA A 124 6.45 1.73 -6.58
CA ALA A 124 5.90 0.90 -5.51
C ALA A 124 4.37 0.91 -5.54
N GLY A 125 3.76 2.09 -5.73
CA GLY A 125 2.31 2.23 -5.89
C GLY A 125 1.78 1.56 -7.15
N ILE A 126 2.47 1.67 -8.29
CA ILE A 126 2.09 0.99 -9.54
C ILE A 126 2.11 -0.53 -9.35
N VAL A 127 3.20 -1.08 -8.79
CA VAL A 127 3.35 -2.54 -8.64
C VAL A 127 2.22 -3.13 -7.80
N VAL A 128 1.92 -2.55 -6.64
CA VAL A 128 0.84 -3.08 -5.79
C VAL A 128 -0.52 -2.91 -6.44
N SER A 129 -0.75 -1.79 -7.15
CA SER A 129 -2.02 -1.55 -7.85
C SER A 129 -2.20 -2.47 -9.06
N VAL A 130 -1.14 -2.79 -9.79
CA VAL A 130 -1.18 -3.77 -10.89
C VAL A 130 -1.52 -5.16 -10.36
N VAL A 131 -0.91 -5.59 -9.25
CA VAL A 131 -1.27 -6.87 -8.60
C VAL A 131 -2.74 -6.87 -8.20
N GLY A 132 -3.23 -5.81 -7.56
CA GLY A 132 -4.64 -5.65 -7.21
C GLY A 132 -5.54 -5.59 -8.44
N GLY A 133 -5.12 -4.89 -9.49
CA GLY A 133 -5.83 -4.77 -10.75
C GLY A 133 -6.02 -6.11 -11.47
N ILE A 134 -4.99 -6.96 -11.50
CA ILE A 134 -5.09 -8.31 -12.08
C ILE A 134 -6.18 -9.10 -11.35
N LEU A 135 -6.16 -9.09 -10.01
CA LEU A 135 -7.17 -9.78 -9.21
C LEU A 135 -8.57 -9.23 -9.45
N TYR A 136 -8.70 -7.91 -9.52
CA TYR A 136 -9.96 -7.24 -9.83
C TYR A 136 -10.46 -7.62 -11.23
N PHE A 137 -9.60 -7.58 -12.26
CA PHE A 137 -9.97 -7.87 -13.63
C PHE A 137 -10.48 -9.31 -13.80
N VAL A 138 -9.82 -10.26 -13.13
CA VAL A 138 -10.26 -11.66 -13.13
C VAL A 138 -11.58 -11.84 -12.36
N SER A 139 -11.69 -11.25 -11.17
CA SER A 139 -12.85 -11.45 -10.28
C SER A 139 -14.12 -10.79 -10.79
N TYR A 140 -14.01 -9.66 -11.48
CA TYR A 140 -15.14 -8.88 -11.99
C TYR A 140 -15.37 -9.04 -13.50
N GLY A 141 -14.64 -9.96 -14.15
CA GLY A 141 -14.86 -10.29 -15.55
C GLY A 141 -14.49 -9.16 -16.52
N ILE A 142 -13.62 -8.22 -16.12
CA ILE A 142 -13.17 -7.12 -16.98
C ILE A 142 -12.52 -7.65 -18.26
N LEU A 143 -11.87 -8.81 -18.18
CA LEU A 143 -11.24 -9.48 -19.34
C LEU A 143 -12.24 -9.93 -20.42
N ASN A 144 -13.53 -10.01 -20.07
CA ASN A 144 -14.60 -10.36 -21.00
C ASN A 144 -15.35 -9.13 -21.57
N MET A 145 -14.94 -7.92 -21.17
CA MET A 145 -15.53 -6.67 -21.63
C MET A 145 -14.85 -6.19 -22.93
N ASP A 146 -15.37 -5.11 -23.49
CA ASP A 146 -14.78 -4.47 -24.67
C ASP A 146 -13.32 -4.10 -24.43
N ILE A 147 -12.48 -4.23 -25.45
CA ILE A 147 -11.04 -3.95 -25.37
C ILE A 147 -10.76 -2.51 -24.91
N THR A 148 -11.63 -1.57 -25.25
CA THR A 148 -11.50 -0.17 -24.82
C THR A 148 -11.61 -0.04 -23.31
N ILE A 149 -12.53 -0.78 -22.68
CA ILE A 149 -12.72 -0.82 -21.22
C ILE A 149 -11.49 -1.46 -20.56
N GLN A 150 -10.98 -2.55 -21.14
CA GLN A 150 -9.78 -3.21 -20.61
C GLN A 150 -8.57 -2.28 -20.62
N LEU A 151 -8.31 -1.61 -21.75
CA LEU A 151 -7.19 -0.67 -21.88
C LEU A 151 -7.34 0.51 -20.93
N LEU A 152 -8.55 1.07 -20.84
CA LEU A 152 -8.83 2.16 -19.91
C LEU A 152 -8.55 1.74 -18.45
N ALA A 153 -9.05 0.58 -18.04
CA ALA A 153 -8.85 0.06 -16.68
C ALA A 153 -7.36 -0.18 -16.36
N VAL A 154 -6.56 -0.64 -17.33
CA VAL A 154 -5.11 -0.78 -17.15
C VAL A 154 -4.44 0.58 -16.94
N VAL A 155 -4.75 1.57 -17.79
CA VAL A 155 -4.21 2.92 -17.67
C VAL A 155 -4.61 3.56 -16.34
N GLU A 156 -5.86 3.43 -15.95
CA GLU A 156 -6.38 3.91 -14.67
C GLU A 156 -5.66 3.27 -13.48
N THR A 157 -5.44 1.95 -13.52
CA THR A 157 -4.71 1.21 -12.47
C THR A 157 -3.28 1.75 -12.30
N VAL A 158 -2.58 1.98 -13.41
CA VAL A 158 -1.20 2.48 -13.38
C VAL A 158 -1.15 3.91 -12.84
N ILE A 159 -2.00 4.81 -13.37
CA ILE A 159 -2.02 6.20 -12.94
C ILE A 159 -2.49 6.31 -11.49
N GLY A 160 -3.58 5.62 -11.13
CA GLY A 160 -4.12 5.61 -9.79
C GLY A 160 -3.13 5.06 -8.76
N GLY A 161 -2.43 3.98 -9.11
CA GLY A 161 -1.36 3.41 -8.29
C GLY A 161 -0.21 4.38 -8.06
N ALA A 162 0.29 5.01 -9.11
CA ALA A 162 1.35 6.01 -9.00
C ALA A 162 0.94 7.19 -8.09
N VAL A 163 -0.25 7.74 -8.32
CA VAL A 163 -0.72 8.96 -7.65
C VAL A 163 -1.18 8.66 -6.23
N PHE A 164 -2.16 7.75 -6.07
CA PHE A 164 -2.84 7.54 -4.78
C PHE A 164 -2.08 6.60 -3.85
N ALA A 165 -1.47 5.54 -4.36
CA ALA A 165 -0.67 4.68 -3.49
C ALA A 165 0.74 5.24 -3.27
N GLY A 166 1.45 5.62 -4.32
CA GLY A 166 2.84 6.04 -4.25
C GLY A 166 3.05 7.49 -3.81
N LEU A 167 2.66 8.45 -4.67
CA LEU A 167 2.96 9.88 -4.46
C LEU A 167 2.20 10.46 -3.27
N LEU A 168 0.94 10.09 -3.07
CA LEU A 168 0.16 10.54 -1.92
C LEU A 168 0.82 10.12 -0.60
N SER A 169 1.30 8.86 -0.52
CA SER A 169 2.05 8.38 0.65
C SER A 169 3.30 9.21 0.92
N LYS A 170 4.03 9.58 -0.13
CA LYS A 170 5.20 10.44 0.00
C LYS A 170 4.82 11.85 0.47
N TRP A 171 3.82 12.47 -0.14
CA TRP A 171 3.41 13.84 0.22
C TRP A 171 2.93 13.92 1.68
N ILE A 172 2.11 12.97 2.12
CA ILE A 172 1.67 12.90 3.51
C ILE A 172 2.88 12.60 4.42
N GLY A 173 3.74 11.67 4.02
CA GLY A 173 4.94 11.33 4.79
C GLY A 173 5.89 12.52 4.95
N ASP A 174 6.14 13.28 3.88
CA ASP A 174 6.95 14.52 3.95
C ASP A 174 6.32 15.56 4.88
N ALA A 175 4.99 15.67 4.87
CA ALA A 175 4.28 16.57 5.80
C ALA A 175 4.44 16.12 7.25
N VAL A 176 4.28 14.82 7.53
CA VAL A 176 4.44 14.26 8.88
C VAL A 176 5.88 14.42 9.38
N LEU A 177 6.89 14.16 8.53
CA LEU A 177 8.29 14.33 8.92
C LEU A 177 8.64 15.79 9.27
N LYS A 178 8.01 16.77 8.60
CA LYS A 178 8.19 18.19 8.90
C LYS A 178 7.64 18.61 10.28
N THR A 179 6.70 17.85 10.84
CA THR A 179 6.15 18.14 12.19
C THR A 179 7.08 17.73 13.32
N GLY A 180 8.13 16.92 13.05
CA GLY A 180 9.06 16.42 14.06
C GLY A 180 8.47 15.39 15.04
N VAL A 181 7.26 14.89 14.79
CA VAL A 181 6.57 13.91 15.67
C VAL A 181 7.23 12.54 15.64
N ILE A 182 7.95 12.23 14.57
CA ILE A 182 8.64 10.95 14.36
C ILE A 182 10.14 11.27 14.22
N GLN A 183 10.82 11.48 15.33
CA GLN A 183 12.28 11.59 15.41
C GLN A 183 12.81 10.67 16.51
#